data_8a3cd4dab95271778485fe995f1654cc
#
_entry.id   8a3cd4dab95271778485fe995f1654cc
#
_cell.length_a   1.000
_cell.length_b   1.000
_cell.length_c   1.000
_cell.angle_alpha   90.00
_cell.angle_beta   90.00
_cell.angle_gamma   90.00
#
_symmetry.space_group_name_H-M   'P 1'
#
loop_
_entity.id
_entity.type
_entity.pdbx_description
1 polymer ?
#
loop_
_entity_poly.entity_id
_entity_poly.type
_entity_poly.pdbx_seq_one_letter_code
_entity_poly.pdbx_strand_id
1 'polypeptide(L)'
;ETVQTGEQTKEATGEDIAEERRVVEQLSKLYNWQIKLINLFLEGESTPEIFMEIYSDYESRIKALNEKRLEMIARYESRMKELTQRLETLKLRHEVSEISQREYIRQKIEIDNELGKLKPKLAVLQNPIEIKIGDIPKFREDVLKLIDDVKAKGPQLKLPQDFVERVVGNLNALLDAMQDLVRQYERIRTEILKLEVRYKVGELAHEEYLTQKRRLERQLELTF
;
A
#
# COMPACT_ATOMS: atom_id res chain seq x y z
N GLU A 1 31.21 -2.21 -23.15
CA GLU A 1 31.13 -1.23 -22.03
C GLU A 1 29.75 -0.59 -21.91
N THR A 2 28.73 -1.33 -21.60
CA THR A 2 27.42 -0.71 -21.31
C THR A 2 26.45 -1.69 -20.62
N VAL A 3 26.86 -2.43 -19.59
CA VAL A 3 25.95 -3.32 -18.84
C VAL A 3 26.04 -3.15 -17.32
N GLN A 4 26.90 -2.28 -16.79
CA GLN A 4 27.05 -2.12 -15.33
C GLN A 4 26.21 -1.01 -14.69
N THR A 5 25.51 -0.19 -15.47
CA THR A 5 24.73 0.94 -14.92
C THR A 5 23.32 0.56 -14.43
N GLY A 6 22.78 -0.59 -14.87
CA GLY A 6 21.41 -1.02 -14.53
C GLY A 6 21.28 -1.77 -13.20
N GLU A 7 22.32 -2.47 -12.77
CA GLU A 7 22.29 -3.23 -11.53
C GLU A 7 22.60 -2.36 -10.29
N GLN A 8 23.50 -1.41 -10.42
CA GLN A 8 23.82 -0.49 -9.31
C GLN A 8 22.66 0.44 -8.93
N THR A 9 21.80 0.81 -9.89
CA THR A 9 20.61 1.62 -9.60
C THR A 9 19.49 0.84 -8.92
N LYS A 10 19.40 -0.49 -9.11
CA LYS A 10 18.40 -1.32 -8.43
C LYS A 10 18.79 -1.67 -7.00
N GLU A 11 20.05 -1.88 -6.71
CA GLU A 11 20.54 -2.14 -5.36
C GLU A 11 20.48 -0.87 -4.49
N ALA A 12 20.88 0.27 -5.01
CA ALA A 12 20.78 1.55 -4.31
C ALA A 12 19.33 1.93 -3.97
N THR A 13 18.35 1.66 -4.86
CA THR A 13 16.93 1.87 -4.59
C THR A 13 16.38 0.90 -3.53
N GLY A 14 16.91 -0.31 -3.43
CA GLY A 14 16.51 -1.30 -2.42
C GLY A 14 16.95 -0.91 -1.00
N GLU A 15 18.15 -0.39 -0.84
CA GLU A 15 18.68 0.09 0.45
C GLU A 15 17.98 1.39 0.88
N ASP A 16 17.67 2.29 -0.06
CA ASP A 16 17.01 3.58 0.22
C ASP A 16 15.59 3.46 0.78
N ILE A 17 14.91 2.33 0.57
CA ILE A 17 13.53 2.08 1.06
C ILE A 17 13.46 0.96 2.11
N ALA A 18 14.61 0.53 2.64
CA ALA A 18 14.67 -0.60 3.59
C ALA A 18 13.92 -0.32 4.89
N GLU A 19 13.99 0.91 5.41
CA GLU A 19 13.29 1.30 6.64
C GLU A 19 11.77 1.30 6.42
N GLU A 20 11.30 1.87 5.32
CA GLU A 20 9.89 1.94 4.95
C GLU A 20 9.30 0.54 4.75
N ARG A 21 10.00 -0.32 4.03
CA ARG A 21 9.62 -1.73 3.86
C ARG A 21 9.52 -2.46 5.18
N ARG A 22 10.48 -2.26 6.07
CA ARG A 22 10.48 -2.91 7.38
C ARG A 22 9.24 -2.56 8.21
N VAL A 23 8.85 -1.28 8.20
CA VAL A 23 7.63 -0.83 8.89
C VAL A 23 6.40 -1.52 8.33
N VAL A 24 6.24 -1.55 7.01
CA VAL A 24 5.08 -2.17 6.35
C VAL A 24 5.08 -3.68 6.53
N GLU A 25 6.21 -4.36 6.43
CA GLU A 25 6.33 -5.81 6.67
C GLU A 25 5.94 -6.19 8.10
N GLN A 26 6.42 -5.44 9.10
CA GLN A 26 6.06 -5.67 10.50
C GLN A 26 4.57 -5.43 10.74
N LEU A 27 4.02 -4.37 10.15
CA LEU A 27 2.60 -4.06 10.24
C LEU A 27 1.75 -5.16 9.60
N SER A 28 2.12 -5.65 8.42
CA SER A 28 1.46 -6.75 7.73
C SER A 28 1.47 -8.04 8.55
N LYS A 29 2.59 -8.37 9.18
CA LYS A 29 2.68 -9.53 10.08
C LYS A 29 1.72 -9.43 11.26
N LEU A 30 1.63 -8.26 11.87
CA LEU A 30 0.73 -8.03 13.00
C LEU A 30 -0.73 -8.12 12.60
N TYR A 31 -1.14 -7.56 11.47
CA TYR A 31 -2.49 -7.73 10.95
C TYR A 31 -2.82 -9.20 10.65
N ASN A 32 -1.91 -9.94 10.05
CA ASN A 32 -2.09 -11.36 9.78
C ASN A 32 -2.21 -12.18 11.07
N TRP A 33 -1.39 -11.89 12.08
CA TRP A 33 -1.50 -12.54 13.39
C TRP A 33 -2.82 -12.20 14.08
N GLN A 34 -3.26 -10.95 13.99
CA GLN A 34 -4.55 -10.52 14.55
C GLN A 34 -5.72 -11.26 13.92
N ILE A 35 -5.75 -11.39 12.60
CA ILE A 35 -6.79 -12.14 11.88
C ILE A 35 -6.74 -13.61 12.27
N LYS A 36 -5.56 -14.20 12.33
CA LYS A 36 -5.36 -15.59 12.77
C LYS A 36 -5.84 -15.84 14.19
N LEU A 37 -5.53 -14.91 15.10
CA LEU A 37 -5.96 -14.97 16.49
C LEU A 37 -7.49 -14.94 16.61
N ILE A 38 -8.15 -14.07 15.83
CA ILE A 38 -9.62 -14.00 15.78
C ILE A 38 -10.19 -15.34 15.31
N ASN A 39 -9.67 -15.91 14.24
CA ASN A 39 -10.12 -17.20 13.72
C ASN A 39 -9.94 -18.33 14.75
N LEU A 40 -8.80 -18.40 15.43
CA LEU A 40 -8.55 -19.39 16.47
C LEU A 40 -9.54 -19.26 17.63
N PHE A 41 -9.84 -18.04 18.05
CA PHE A 41 -10.83 -17.78 19.09
C PHE A 41 -12.23 -18.26 18.67
N LEU A 42 -12.65 -17.93 17.46
CA LEU A 42 -13.96 -18.35 16.92
C LEU A 42 -14.07 -19.87 16.75
N GLU A 43 -12.96 -20.57 16.55
CA GLU A 43 -12.87 -22.03 16.51
C GLU A 43 -12.86 -22.69 17.90
N GLY A 44 -12.83 -21.88 18.97
CA GLY A 44 -12.79 -22.37 20.34
C GLY A 44 -11.42 -22.78 20.87
N GLU A 45 -10.35 -22.40 20.17
CA GLU A 45 -8.96 -22.73 20.52
C GLU A 45 -8.38 -21.88 21.67
N SER A 46 -9.10 -20.88 22.12
CA SER A 46 -8.65 -20.00 23.20
C SER A 46 -9.79 -19.55 24.10
N THR A 47 -9.49 -19.22 25.35
CA THR A 47 -10.46 -18.60 26.25
C THR A 47 -10.65 -17.13 25.89
N PRO A 48 -11.80 -16.51 26.24
CA PRO A 48 -11.99 -15.07 26.03
C PRO A 48 -10.90 -14.20 26.67
N GLU A 49 -10.45 -14.57 27.86
CA GLU A 49 -9.43 -13.81 28.62
C GLU A 49 -8.09 -13.83 27.89
N ILE A 50 -7.63 -14.97 27.43
CA ILE A 50 -6.38 -15.11 26.66
C ILE A 50 -6.48 -14.39 25.35
N PHE A 51 -7.60 -14.56 24.64
CA PHE A 51 -7.85 -13.84 23.38
C PHE A 51 -7.76 -12.33 23.57
N MET A 52 -8.44 -11.76 24.56
CA MET A 52 -8.45 -10.33 24.81
C MET A 52 -7.05 -9.79 25.16
N GLU A 53 -6.28 -10.55 25.95
CA GLU A 53 -4.91 -10.17 26.31
C GLU A 53 -3.99 -10.10 25.08
N ILE A 54 -3.95 -11.14 24.28
CA ILE A 54 -3.10 -11.20 23.08
C ILE A 54 -3.58 -10.21 22.01
N TYR A 55 -4.89 -10.10 21.83
CA TYR A 55 -5.47 -9.14 20.89
C TYR A 55 -5.09 -7.70 21.25
N SER A 56 -5.19 -7.33 22.52
CA SER A 56 -4.81 -6.00 23.02
C SER A 56 -3.32 -5.70 22.82
N ASP A 57 -2.46 -6.71 22.98
CA ASP A 57 -1.02 -6.57 22.67
C ASP A 57 -0.79 -6.28 21.19
N TYR A 58 -1.41 -7.06 20.30
CA TYR A 58 -1.30 -6.84 18.86
C TYR A 58 -1.85 -5.47 18.43
N GLU A 59 -2.99 -5.08 19.00
CA GLU A 59 -3.61 -3.78 18.73
C GLU A 59 -2.70 -2.62 19.11
N SER A 60 -2.05 -2.67 20.28
CA SER A 60 -1.10 -1.65 20.71
C SER A 60 0.13 -1.57 19.80
N ARG A 61 0.64 -2.71 19.37
CA ARG A 61 1.79 -2.77 18.48
C ARG A 61 1.44 -2.26 17.07
N ILE A 62 0.27 -2.62 16.56
CA ILE A 62 -0.26 -2.10 15.29
C ILE A 62 -0.42 -0.58 15.36
N LYS A 63 -0.99 -0.07 16.44
CA LYS A 63 -1.16 1.37 16.65
C LYS A 63 0.17 2.11 16.61
N ALA A 64 1.17 1.64 17.34
CA ALA A 64 2.49 2.25 17.39
C ALA A 64 3.18 2.26 16.01
N LEU A 65 3.14 1.14 15.27
CA LEU A 65 3.71 1.05 13.94
C LEU A 65 2.97 1.92 12.92
N ASN A 66 1.64 1.97 13.00
CA ASN A 66 0.84 2.78 12.11
C ASN A 66 1.05 4.29 12.36
N GLU A 67 1.19 4.71 13.60
CA GLU A 67 1.58 6.08 13.95
C GLU A 67 2.94 6.44 13.37
N LYS A 68 3.93 5.54 13.49
CA LYS A 68 5.25 5.73 12.86
C LYS A 68 5.14 5.84 11.35
N ARG A 69 4.36 4.98 10.70
CA ARG A 69 4.11 5.01 9.27
C ARG A 69 3.52 6.34 8.82
N LEU A 70 2.48 6.81 9.49
CA LEU A 70 1.80 8.07 9.18
C LEU A 70 2.72 9.29 9.41
N GLU A 71 3.54 9.27 10.44
CA GLU A 71 4.54 10.30 10.69
C GLU A 71 5.59 10.38 9.57
N MET A 72 6.07 9.23 9.10
CA MET A 72 7.00 9.16 7.97
C MET A 72 6.35 9.69 6.68
N ILE A 73 5.11 9.32 6.40
CA ILE A 73 4.35 9.84 5.25
C ILE A 73 4.23 11.37 5.33
N ALA A 74 3.81 11.90 6.46
CA ALA A 74 3.65 13.34 6.65
C ALA A 74 4.97 14.10 6.45
N ARG A 75 6.07 13.56 6.95
CA ARG A 75 7.41 14.15 6.79
C ARG A 75 7.85 14.16 5.33
N TYR A 76 7.65 13.08 4.60
CA TYR A 76 8.02 13.00 3.19
C TYR A 76 7.12 13.85 2.30
N GLU A 77 5.82 13.90 2.55
CA GLU A 77 4.89 14.77 1.82
C GLU A 77 5.21 16.25 2.04
N SER A 78 5.52 16.65 3.27
CA SER A 78 5.95 18.00 3.60
C SER A 78 7.23 18.39 2.84
N ARG A 79 8.21 17.48 2.79
CA ARG A 79 9.45 17.72 2.03
C ARG A 79 9.21 17.81 0.52
N MET A 80 8.36 16.96 -0.03
CA MET A 80 7.98 17.03 -1.45
C MET A 80 7.31 18.35 -1.79
N LYS A 81 6.42 18.82 -0.93
CA LYS A 81 5.76 20.14 -1.10
C LYS A 81 6.78 21.29 -1.11
N GLU A 82 7.71 21.27 -0.16
CA GLU A 82 8.80 22.26 -0.10
C GLU A 82 9.65 22.25 -1.37
N LEU A 83 10.07 21.06 -1.84
CA LEU A 83 10.85 20.92 -3.06
C LEU A 83 10.09 21.38 -4.31
N THR A 84 8.81 21.10 -4.41
CA THR A 84 7.95 21.55 -5.50
C THR A 84 7.86 23.08 -5.52
N GLN A 85 7.69 23.70 -4.37
CA GLN A 85 7.68 25.17 -4.25
C GLN A 85 9.02 25.79 -4.64
N ARG A 86 10.13 25.17 -4.22
CA ARG A 86 11.47 25.61 -4.63
C ARG A 86 11.67 25.51 -6.13
N LEU A 87 11.17 24.46 -6.76
CA LEU A 87 11.24 24.27 -8.21
C LEU A 87 10.44 25.36 -8.96
N GLU A 88 9.26 25.70 -8.49
CA GLU A 88 8.45 26.78 -9.06
C GLU A 88 9.15 28.13 -8.95
N THR A 89 9.70 28.45 -7.78
CA THR A 89 10.50 29.66 -7.56
C THR A 89 11.71 29.70 -8.48
N LEU A 90 12.42 28.59 -8.63
CA LEU A 90 13.58 28.45 -9.50
C LEU A 90 13.23 28.74 -10.97
N LYS A 91 12.09 28.24 -11.45
CA LYS A 91 11.58 28.50 -12.80
C LYS A 91 11.32 30.00 -13.01
N LEU A 92 10.65 30.65 -12.07
CA LEU A 92 10.38 32.10 -12.14
C LEU A 92 11.65 32.92 -12.16
N ARG A 93 12.64 32.60 -11.33
CA ARG A 93 13.94 33.31 -11.29
C ARG A 93 14.71 33.16 -12.60
N HIS A 94 14.60 32.00 -13.24
CA HIS A 94 15.17 31.77 -14.55
C HIS A 94 14.43 32.56 -15.65
N GLU A 95 13.10 32.57 -15.64
CA GLU A 95 12.27 33.29 -16.61
C GLU A 95 12.53 34.80 -16.60
N VAL A 96 12.77 35.38 -15.43
CA VAL A 96 13.13 36.81 -15.28
C VAL A 96 14.63 37.07 -15.44
N SER A 97 15.39 36.08 -15.87
CA SER A 97 16.84 36.15 -16.09
C SER A 97 17.68 36.52 -14.85
N GLU A 98 17.15 36.25 -13.65
CA GLU A 98 17.88 36.44 -12.39
C GLU A 98 19.02 35.40 -12.23
N ILE A 99 18.82 34.19 -12.75
CA ILE A 99 19.80 33.10 -12.75
C ILE A 99 20.11 32.64 -14.16
N SER A 100 21.35 32.16 -14.38
CA SER A 100 21.76 31.60 -15.66
C SER A 100 21.11 30.26 -15.95
N GLN A 101 21.06 29.86 -17.24
CA GLN A 101 20.61 28.55 -17.68
C GLN A 101 21.38 27.41 -16.99
N ARG A 102 22.69 27.58 -16.86
CA ARG A 102 23.56 26.57 -16.20
C ARG A 102 23.18 26.38 -14.73
N GLU A 103 22.97 27.48 -14.00
CA GLU A 103 22.61 27.45 -12.60
C GLU A 103 21.18 26.87 -12.41
N TYR A 104 20.25 27.24 -13.27
CA TYR A 104 18.90 26.68 -13.28
C TYR A 104 18.93 25.15 -13.46
N ILE A 105 19.64 24.64 -14.45
CA ILE A 105 19.75 23.20 -14.71
C ILE A 105 20.40 22.50 -13.52
N ARG A 106 21.46 23.05 -12.94
CA ARG A 106 22.14 22.45 -11.78
C ARG A 106 21.20 22.28 -10.59
N GLN A 107 20.49 23.34 -10.20
CA GLN A 107 19.57 23.29 -9.07
C GLN A 107 18.34 22.41 -9.36
N LYS A 108 17.83 22.43 -10.59
CA LYS A 108 16.72 21.58 -11.01
C LYS A 108 17.07 20.10 -10.90
N ILE A 109 18.27 19.69 -11.31
CA ILE A 109 18.73 18.31 -11.20
C ILE A 109 18.80 17.86 -9.73
N GLU A 110 19.31 18.71 -8.83
CA GLU A 110 19.34 18.41 -7.40
C GLU A 110 17.93 18.19 -6.82
N ILE A 111 16.99 19.06 -7.16
CA ILE A 111 15.59 18.96 -6.72
C ILE A 111 14.92 17.71 -7.30
N ASP A 112 15.07 17.47 -8.60
CA ASP A 112 14.49 16.29 -9.26
C ASP A 112 15.04 14.99 -8.69
N ASN A 113 16.33 14.91 -8.36
CA ASN A 113 16.94 13.76 -7.72
C ASN A 113 16.37 13.49 -6.33
N GLU A 114 16.19 14.53 -5.52
CA GLU A 114 15.60 14.38 -4.18
C GLU A 114 14.13 13.96 -4.26
N LEU A 115 13.33 14.56 -5.15
CA LEU A 115 11.95 14.14 -5.43
C LEU A 115 11.89 12.69 -5.89
N GLY A 116 12.81 12.28 -6.77
CA GLY A 116 12.91 10.91 -7.27
C GLY A 116 13.22 9.87 -6.19
N LYS A 117 13.89 10.26 -5.11
CA LYS A 117 14.15 9.39 -3.94
C LYS A 117 12.97 9.30 -2.99
N LEU A 118 12.19 10.38 -2.85
CA LEU A 118 11.03 10.42 -1.94
C LEU A 118 9.82 9.65 -2.47
N LYS A 119 9.60 9.66 -3.79
CA LYS A 119 8.44 8.97 -4.40
C LYS A 119 8.37 7.47 -4.10
N PRO A 120 9.44 6.68 -4.26
CA PRO A 120 9.41 5.25 -3.90
C PRO A 120 9.14 5.01 -2.42
N LYS A 121 9.66 5.83 -1.52
CA LYS A 121 9.44 5.76 -0.08
C LYS A 121 7.95 5.94 0.26
N LEU A 122 7.33 6.96 -0.31
CA LEU A 122 5.89 7.20 -0.13
C LEU A 122 5.05 6.07 -0.72
N ALA A 123 5.41 5.55 -1.89
CA ALA A 123 4.69 4.45 -2.52
C ALA A 123 4.67 3.19 -1.63
N VAL A 124 5.78 2.86 -0.98
CA VAL A 124 5.85 1.73 -0.03
C VAL A 124 4.99 1.97 1.20
N LEU A 125 5.00 3.19 1.75
CA LEU A 125 4.29 3.52 3.00
C LEU A 125 2.78 3.70 2.84
N GLN A 126 2.27 3.94 1.64
CA GLN A 126 0.85 4.24 1.42
C GLN A 126 -0.07 3.08 1.78
N ASN A 127 0.39 1.85 1.67
CA ASN A 127 -0.42 0.67 1.94
C ASN A 127 -0.08 0.09 3.32
N PRO A 128 -1.08 -0.16 4.17
CA PRO A 128 -0.86 -0.68 5.53
C PRO A 128 -0.55 -2.18 5.57
N ILE A 129 -0.75 -2.89 4.46
CA ILE A 129 -0.56 -4.34 4.37
C ILE A 129 0.09 -4.71 3.04
N GLU A 130 1.02 -5.65 3.08
CA GLU A 130 1.60 -6.25 1.87
C GLU A 130 0.64 -7.29 1.29
N ILE A 131 0.13 -7.01 0.11
CA ILE A 131 -0.79 -7.89 -0.60
C ILE A 131 -0.64 -7.69 -2.11
N LYS A 132 -0.76 -8.78 -2.87
CA LYS A 132 -0.89 -8.69 -4.31
C LYS A 132 -2.23 -8.07 -4.68
N ILE A 133 -2.24 -7.20 -5.69
CA ILE A 133 -3.48 -6.55 -6.14
C ILE A 133 -4.54 -7.58 -6.51
N GLY A 134 -4.14 -8.68 -7.18
CA GLY A 134 -5.04 -9.78 -7.55
C GLY A 134 -5.71 -10.51 -6.38
N ASP A 135 -5.09 -10.49 -5.20
CA ASP A 135 -5.60 -11.17 -4.01
C ASP A 135 -6.53 -10.29 -3.16
N ILE A 136 -6.64 -9.01 -3.48
CA ILE A 136 -7.45 -8.04 -2.71
C ILE A 136 -8.92 -8.43 -2.61
N PRO A 137 -9.63 -8.84 -3.67
CA PRO A 137 -11.04 -9.19 -3.58
C PRO A 137 -11.30 -10.34 -2.61
N LYS A 138 -10.47 -11.37 -2.63
CA LYS A 138 -10.59 -12.50 -1.71
C LYS A 138 -10.28 -12.10 -0.27
N PHE A 139 -9.24 -11.34 -0.06
CA PHE A 139 -8.90 -10.83 1.27
C PHE A 139 -10.03 -9.99 1.86
N ARG A 140 -10.60 -9.10 1.06
CA ARG A 140 -11.76 -8.28 1.45
C ARG A 140 -12.97 -9.14 1.81
N GLU A 141 -13.30 -10.13 1.00
CA GLU A 141 -14.40 -11.07 1.25
C GLU A 141 -14.17 -11.84 2.56
N ASP A 142 -12.95 -12.35 2.77
CA ASP A 142 -12.58 -13.08 3.98
C ASP A 142 -12.70 -12.21 5.24
N VAL A 143 -12.28 -10.95 5.16
CA VAL A 143 -12.41 -10.00 6.29
C VAL A 143 -13.87 -9.64 6.56
N LEU A 144 -14.69 -9.43 5.53
CA LEU A 144 -16.12 -9.16 5.69
C LEU A 144 -16.84 -10.35 6.34
N LYS A 145 -16.51 -11.57 5.92
CA LYS A 145 -17.03 -12.78 6.56
C LYS A 145 -16.58 -12.90 8.01
N LEU A 146 -15.33 -12.57 8.29
CA LEU A 146 -14.79 -12.57 9.64
C LEU A 146 -15.53 -11.58 10.55
N ILE A 147 -15.87 -10.40 10.06
CA ILE A 147 -16.68 -9.42 10.77
C ILE A 147 -18.04 -10.00 11.13
N ASP A 148 -18.72 -10.64 10.19
CA ASP A 148 -20.02 -11.27 10.43
C ASP A 148 -19.92 -12.41 11.45
N ASP A 149 -18.88 -13.23 11.36
CA ASP A 149 -18.62 -14.33 12.29
C ASP A 149 -18.31 -13.82 13.71
N VAL A 150 -17.57 -12.72 13.86
CA VAL A 150 -17.30 -12.10 15.16
C VAL A 150 -18.58 -11.56 15.79
N LYS A 151 -19.42 -10.91 15.01
CA LYS A 151 -20.73 -10.40 15.48
C LYS A 151 -21.65 -11.51 15.93
N ALA A 152 -21.69 -12.63 15.20
CA ALA A 152 -22.57 -13.76 15.49
C ALA A 152 -22.05 -14.65 16.62
N LYS A 153 -20.77 -15.04 16.58
CA LYS A 153 -20.18 -16.02 17.50
C LYS A 153 -19.52 -15.43 18.73
N GLY A 154 -19.01 -14.19 18.64
CA GLY A 154 -18.33 -13.54 19.74
C GLY A 154 -19.11 -13.52 21.04
N PRO A 155 -20.37 -13.05 21.06
CA PRO A 155 -21.21 -13.10 22.26
C PRO A 155 -21.49 -14.50 22.75
N GLN A 156 -21.67 -15.48 21.85
CA GLN A 156 -21.87 -16.88 22.20
C GLN A 156 -20.66 -17.50 22.91
N LEU A 157 -19.47 -17.04 22.58
CA LEU A 157 -18.19 -17.44 23.20
C LEU A 157 -17.82 -16.60 24.42
N LYS A 158 -18.79 -15.81 24.93
CA LYS A 158 -18.65 -14.97 26.13
C LYS A 158 -17.66 -13.81 25.98
N LEU A 159 -17.46 -13.35 24.75
CA LEU A 159 -16.72 -12.10 24.53
C LEU A 159 -17.60 -10.91 24.90
N PRO A 160 -17.11 -9.96 25.74
CA PRO A 160 -17.86 -8.74 26.05
C PRO A 160 -18.27 -7.96 24.82
N GLN A 161 -19.45 -7.35 24.82
CA GLN A 161 -19.99 -6.64 23.65
C GLN A 161 -19.12 -5.46 23.22
N ASP A 162 -18.56 -4.72 24.16
CA ASP A 162 -17.64 -3.61 23.88
C ASP A 162 -16.36 -4.12 23.16
N PHE A 163 -15.89 -5.29 23.51
CA PHE A 163 -14.75 -5.91 22.83
C PHE A 163 -15.11 -6.41 21.42
N VAL A 164 -16.29 -6.99 21.24
CA VAL A 164 -16.82 -7.35 19.90
C VAL A 164 -16.84 -6.12 18.98
N GLU A 165 -17.39 -5.02 19.45
CA GLU A 165 -17.45 -3.76 18.70
C GLU A 165 -16.07 -3.22 18.36
N ARG A 166 -15.12 -3.35 19.28
CA ARG A 166 -13.72 -2.96 19.08
C ARG A 166 -13.02 -3.78 17.99
N VAL A 167 -13.20 -5.09 18.01
CA VAL A 167 -12.66 -6.00 16.98
C VAL A 167 -13.27 -5.69 15.61
N VAL A 168 -14.57 -5.55 15.54
CA VAL A 168 -15.30 -5.21 14.31
C VAL A 168 -14.88 -3.84 13.79
N GLY A 169 -14.74 -2.85 14.65
CA GLY A 169 -14.26 -1.52 14.29
C GLY A 169 -12.87 -1.52 13.70
N ASN A 170 -11.95 -2.31 14.26
CA ASN A 170 -10.59 -2.45 13.74
C ASN A 170 -10.55 -3.14 12.37
N LEU A 171 -11.37 -4.17 12.17
CA LEU A 171 -11.47 -4.85 10.87
C LEU A 171 -12.07 -3.94 9.79
N ASN A 172 -13.07 -3.16 10.12
CA ASN A 172 -13.63 -2.14 9.22
C ASN A 172 -12.60 -1.06 8.88
N ALA A 173 -11.82 -0.61 9.85
CA ALA A 173 -10.74 0.37 9.62
C ALA A 173 -9.68 -0.18 8.67
N LEU A 174 -9.33 -1.47 8.78
CA LEU A 174 -8.41 -2.12 7.83
C LEU A 174 -8.97 -2.14 6.41
N LEU A 175 -10.25 -2.48 6.25
CA LEU A 175 -10.92 -2.45 4.94
C LEU A 175 -10.94 -1.04 4.34
N ASP A 176 -11.22 -0.03 5.15
CA ASP A 176 -11.21 1.37 4.71
C ASP A 176 -9.82 1.81 4.26
N ALA A 177 -8.78 1.41 4.98
CA ALA A 177 -7.40 1.70 4.61
C ALA A 177 -6.95 1.03 3.30
N MET A 178 -7.64 -0.02 2.87
CA MET A 178 -7.36 -0.75 1.62
C MET A 178 -8.16 -0.24 0.42
N GLN A 179 -8.98 0.79 0.56
CA GLN A 179 -9.87 1.26 -0.49
C GLN A 179 -9.14 1.66 -1.77
N ASP A 180 -7.96 2.26 -1.66
CA ASP A 180 -7.16 2.65 -2.83
C ASP A 180 -6.67 1.42 -3.62
N LEU A 181 -6.31 0.35 -2.93
CA LEU A 181 -5.95 -0.93 -3.55
C LEU A 181 -7.14 -1.57 -4.27
N VAL A 182 -8.33 -1.50 -3.67
CA VAL A 182 -9.58 -1.98 -4.30
C VAL A 182 -9.84 -1.22 -5.60
N ARG A 183 -9.70 0.11 -5.59
CA ARG A 183 -9.87 0.93 -6.80
C ARG A 183 -8.85 0.58 -7.89
N GLN A 184 -7.61 0.32 -7.51
CA GLN A 184 -6.58 -0.12 -8.46
C GLN A 184 -6.94 -1.47 -9.10
N TYR A 185 -7.39 -2.43 -8.30
CA TYR A 185 -7.87 -3.71 -8.80
C TYR A 185 -9.03 -3.54 -9.78
N GLU A 186 -10.05 -2.78 -9.41
CA GLU A 186 -11.22 -2.54 -10.26
C GLU A 186 -10.85 -1.87 -11.58
N ARG A 187 -9.93 -0.91 -11.54
CA ARG A 187 -9.43 -0.24 -12.74
C ARG A 187 -8.74 -1.23 -13.69
N ILE A 188 -7.84 -2.08 -13.16
CA ILE A 188 -7.14 -3.07 -13.95
C ILE A 188 -8.13 -4.09 -14.55
N ARG A 189 -9.07 -4.57 -13.76
CA ARG A 189 -10.12 -5.49 -14.23
C ARG A 189 -10.98 -4.87 -15.36
N THR A 190 -11.35 -3.62 -15.20
CA THR A 190 -12.12 -2.89 -16.22
C THR A 190 -11.33 -2.78 -17.53
N GLU A 191 -10.04 -2.47 -17.46
CA GLU A 191 -9.18 -2.40 -18.65
C GLU A 191 -9.03 -3.77 -19.33
N ILE A 192 -8.91 -4.86 -18.58
CA ILE A 192 -8.89 -6.22 -19.13
C ILE A 192 -10.22 -6.54 -19.84
N LEU A 193 -11.35 -6.21 -19.23
CA LEU A 193 -12.66 -6.43 -19.84
C LEU A 193 -12.84 -5.63 -21.14
N LYS A 194 -12.38 -4.39 -21.18
CA LYS A 194 -12.38 -3.58 -22.40
C LYS A 194 -11.55 -4.22 -23.51
N LEU A 195 -10.36 -4.75 -23.20
CA LEU A 195 -9.55 -5.48 -24.17
C LEU A 195 -10.24 -6.73 -24.71
N GLU A 196 -10.90 -7.49 -23.84
CA GLU A 196 -11.66 -8.68 -24.23
C GLU A 196 -12.80 -8.33 -25.22
N VAL A 197 -13.52 -7.25 -24.94
CA VAL A 197 -14.59 -6.78 -25.84
C VAL A 197 -14.04 -6.32 -27.18
N ARG A 198 -12.98 -5.52 -27.20
CA ARG A 198 -12.33 -5.06 -28.43
C ARG A 198 -11.79 -6.20 -29.28
N TYR A 199 -11.24 -7.22 -28.65
CA TYR A 199 -10.82 -8.44 -29.33
C TYR A 199 -12.01 -9.20 -29.91
N LYS A 200 -13.11 -9.36 -29.19
CA LYS A 200 -14.32 -10.06 -29.65
C LYS A 200 -14.99 -9.37 -30.84
N VAL A 201 -14.94 -8.04 -30.91
CA VAL A 201 -15.46 -7.28 -32.04
C VAL A 201 -14.51 -7.23 -33.24
N GLY A 202 -13.31 -7.78 -33.12
CA GLY A 202 -12.31 -7.84 -34.18
C GLY A 202 -11.44 -6.59 -34.35
N GLU A 203 -11.50 -5.64 -33.40
CA GLU A 203 -10.68 -4.43 -33.43
C GLU A 203 -9.18 -4.73 -33.17
N LEU A 204 -8.88 -5.70 -32.33
CA LEU A 204 -7.52 -6.10 -31.95
C LEU A 204 -7.13 -7.44 -32.59
N ALA A 205 -5.90 -7.51 -33.11
CA ALA A 205 -5.30 -8.78 -33.48
C ALA A 205 -5.03 -9.65 -32.26
N HIS A 206 -5.04 -10.98 -32.44
CA HIS A 206 -4.89 -11.93 -31.33
C HIS A 206 -3.60 -11.71 -30.53
N GLU A 207 -2.48 -11.49 -31.19
CA GLU A 207 -1.18 -11.26 -30.53
C GLU A 207 -1.14 -9.95 -29.75
N GLU A 208 -1.73 -8.90 -30.32
CA GLU A 208 -1.85 -7.60 -29.66
C GLU A 208 -2.72 -7.69 -28.40
N TYR A 209 -3.87 -8.36 -28.50
CA TYR A 209 -4.73 -8.65 -27.36
C TYR A 209 -4.00 -9.39 -26.24
N LEU A 210 -3.30 -10.49 -26.58
CA LEU A 210 -2.54 -11.27 -25.58
C LEU A 210 -1.42 -10.46 -24.92
N THR A 211 -0.71 -9.63 -25.69
CA THR A 211 0.39 -8.80 -25.17
C THR A 211 -0.12 -7.76 -24.19
N GLN A 212 -1.19 -7.06 -24.55
CA GLN A 212 -1.80 -6.05 -23.68
C GLN A 212 -2.43 -6.68 -22.44
N LYS A 213 -3.12 -7.81 -22.59
CA LYS A 213 -3.71 -8.55 -21.47
C LYS A 213 -2.65 -9.02 -20.47
N ARG A 214 -1.56 -9.61 -20.93
CA ARG A 214 -0.44 -10.04 -20.08
C ARG A 214 0.18 -8.87 -19.31
N ARG A 215 0.29 -7.72 -19.97
CA ARG A 215 0.80 -6.50 -19.31
C ARG A 215 -0.09 -6.06 -18.14
N LEU A 216 -1.41 -6.10 -18.31
CA LEU A 216 -2.36 -5.79 -17.25
C LEU A 216 -2.38 -6.86 -16.15
N GLU A 217 -2.34 -8.14 -16.53
CA GLU A 217 -2.30 -9.25 -15.56
C GLU A 217 -1.04 -9.20 -14.69
N ARG A 218 0.11 -8.77 -15.21
CA ARG A 218 1.33 -8.55 -14.43
C ARG A 218 1.14 -7.49 -13.35
N GLN A 219 0.32 -6.47 -13.59
CA GLN A 219 0.02 -5.47 -12.57
C GLN A 219 -0.74 -6.08 -11.39
N LEU A 220 -1.56 -7.11 -11.60
CA LEU A 220 -2.25 -7.84 -10.54
C LEU A 220 -1.30 -8.65 -9.66
N GLU A 221 -0.14 -9.03 -10.16
CA GLU A 221 0.90 -9.75 -9.42
C GLU A 221 1.82 -8.83 -8.59
N LEU A 222 1.70 -7.51 -8.77
CA LEU A 222 2.47 -6.56 -7.97
C LEU A 222 1.98 -6.57 -6.52
N THR A 223 2.95 -6.59 -5.61
CA THR A 223 2.71 -6.49 -4.16
C THR A 223 2.97 -5.05 -3.70
N PHE A 224 2.03 -4.50 -2.93
CA PHE A 224 2.12 -3.18 -2.32
C PHE A 224 1.98 -3.28 -0.82
#